data_d83e9b68e07db6daafd5f870bf874f42
#
_entry.id   d83e9b68e07db6daafd5f870bf874f42
#
_cell.length_a   1.000
_cell.length_b   1.000
_cell.length_c   1.000
_cell.angle_alpha   90.00
_cell.angle_beta   90.00
_cell.angle_gamma   90.00
#
_symmetry.space_group_name_H-M   'P 1'
#
loop_
_entity.id
_entity.type
_entity.pdbx_description
1 polymer ?
#
loop_
_entity_poly.entity_id
_entity_poly.type
_entity_poly.pdbx_seq_one_letter_code
_entity_poly.pdbx_strand_id
1 'polypeptide(L)'
;RIEKLPDTIDIVSNIIAIILSSNRPKPIQGIATELGLVLGYRNQINAVKTGAEILSICHGKLYDIKLNDDSTEIVPKYNLTKDSMNKLNILQYLPPMIQKPNDWISNTDGGWLWERKSIILGKGTHHFKPQAYDVLNLLQSVAWTIDIPTYINAQNTNKTMDEDQFERVVETCFGKPFYFVWRYDKRGRSYSSGYDLNVQSNEYGKAMISLHHKDYITNLDNIKIAVANHAGHDKLTWQGRIDWFNAQLAFDVDQFDEPILGQKALTAYSDAKNGYKTGYVMSIDATASGLQIMSALSGCKDTARVCNMLNTGTREDVYQMIADKMNILLNGKYGVNRGDVKKPCMTHFYNSLATPERM
;
A
#
# COMPACT_ATOMS: atom_id res chain seq x y z
N ARG A 1 9.89 -30.53 -16.92
CA ARG A 1 10.97 -29.59 -17.30
C ARG A 1 11.74 -29.28 -16.02
N ILE A 2 12.97 -29.79 -15.94
CA ILE A 2 13.92 -29.42 -14.89
C ILE A 2 14.36 -27.99 -15.26
N GLU A 3 13.75 -26.97 -14.60
CA GLU A 3 14.30 -25.61 -14.65
C GLU A 3 15.71 -25.70 -14.07
N LYS A 4 16.69 -25.15 -14.78
CA LYS A 4 18.07 -25.06 -14.29
C LYS A 4 18.03 -24.50 -12.87
N LEU A 5 18.52 -25.27 -11.90
CA LEU A 5 18.80 -24.76 -10.57
C LEU A 5 19.80 -23.60 -10.73
N PRO A 6 19.58 -22.49 -10.00
CA PRO A 6 20.55 -21.39 -9.97
C PRO A 6 21.93 -21.93 -9.61
N ASP A 7 23.00 -21.29 -10.09
CA ASP A 7 24.36 -21.64 -9.72
C ASP A 7 24.52 -21.63 -8.18
N THR A 8 25.29 -22.56 -7.65
CA THR A 8 25.52 -22.67 -6.20
C THR A 8 26.03 -21.36 -5.61
N ILE A 9 26.85 -20.60 -6.35
CA ILE A 9 27.35 -19.28 -5.96
C ILE A 9 26.20 -18.28 -5.83
N ASP A 10 25.26 -18.28 -6.77
CA ASP A 10 24.09 -17.39 -6.73
C ASP A 10 23.19 -17.71 -5.54
N ILE A 11 23.00 -18.98 -5.24
CA ILE A 11 22.22 -19.42 -4.07
C ILE A 11 22.87 -18.93 -2.78
N VAL A 12 24.17 -19.16 -2.60
CA VAL A 12 24.90 -18.75 -1.39
C VAL A 12 24.92 -17.23 -1.25
N SER A 13 25.15 -16.51 -2.34
CA SER A 13 25.14 -15.04 -2.36
C SER A 13 23.77 -14.48 -1.95
N ASN A 14 22.69 -15.04 -2.45
CA ASN A 14 21.33 -14.66 -2.07
C ASN A 14 21.03 -14.96 -0.60
N ILE A 15 21.47 -16.12 -0.07
CA ILE A 15 21.30 -16.46 1.34
C ILE A 15 22.01 -15.44 2.23
N ILE A 16 23.27 -15.12 1.92
CA ILE A 16 24.06 -14.14 2.66
C ILE A 16 23.39 -12.76 2.59
N ALA A 17 22.99 -12.33 1.40
CA ALA A 17 22.34 -11.05 1.19
C ALA A 17 21.03 -10.92 2.02
N ILE A 18 20.18 -11.94 2.02
CA ILE A 18 18.90 -11.93 2.76
C ILE A 18 19.14 -11.88 4.27
N ILE A 19 20.09 -12.67 4.80
CA ILE A 19 20.37 -12.70 6.24
C ILE A 19 21.01 -11.38 6.68
N LEU A 20 21.95 -10.84 5.91
CA LEU A 20 22.71 -9.64 6.25
C LEU A 20 22.10 -8.34 5.71
N SER A 21 20.96 -8.39 4.99
CA SER A 21 20.33 -7.20 4.39
C SER A 21 19.81 -6.16 5.39
N SER A 22 19.92 -6.44 6.69
CA SER A 22 19.55 -5.50 7.75
C SER A 22 20.48 -5.72 8.95
N ASN A 23 20.92 -4.64 9.55
CA ASN A 23 21.67 -4.69 10.82
C ASN A 23 20.73 -4.81 12.03
N ARG A 24 19.42 -5.00 11.83
CA ARG A 24 18.40 -5.13 12.87
C ARG A 24 17.87 -6.55 12.96
N PRO A 25 17.38 -6.98 14.14
CA PRO A 25 16.69 -8.26 14.28
C PRO A 25 15.50 -8.37 13.32
N LYS A 26 15.29 -9.56 12.76
CA LYS A 26 14.17 -9.86 11.84
C LYS A 26 13.43 -11.12 12.27
N PRO A 27 12.10 -11.20 12.10
CA PRO A 27 11.33 -12.41 12.37
C PRO A 27 11.82 -13.60 11.54
N ILE A 28 12.12 -14.72 12.20
CA ILE A 28 12.68 -15.91 11.55
C ILE A 28 11.77 -16.49 10.46
N GLN A 29 10.46 -16.43 10.65
CA GLN A 29 9.48 -16.93 9.68
C GLN A 29 9.51 -16.14 8.37
N GLY A 30 9.67 -14.81 8.45
CA GLY A 30 9.77 -13.93 7.28
C GLY A 30 10.99 -14.30 6.44
N ILE A 31 12.15 -14.42 7.07
CA ILE A 31 13.42 -14.78 6.40
C ILE A 31 13.35 -16.19 5.82
N ALA A 32 12.78 -17.17 6.56
CA ALA A 32 12.61 -18.53 6.03
C ALA A 32 11.73 -18.53 4.77
N THR A 33 10.63 -17.76 4.77
CA THR A 33 9.75 -17.64 3.61
C THR A 33 10.50 -17.03 2.41
N GLU A 34 11.22 -15.94 2.63
CA GLU A 34 11.95 -15.21 1.61
C GLU A 34 13.03 -16.11 0.96
N LEU A 35 13.81 -16.81 1.77
CA LEU A 35 14.82 -17.76 1.28
C LEU A 35 14.23 -18.85 0.40
N GLY A 36 13.11 -19.44 0.83
CA GLY A 36 12.44 -20.47 0.03
C GLY A 36 11.84 -19.93 -1.28
N LEU A 37 11.31 -18.73 -1.28
CA LEU A 37 10.77 -18.09 -2.49
C LEU A 37 11.88 -17.76 -3.50
N VAL A 38 13.03 -17.27 -3.05
CA VAL A 38 14.20 -16.99 -3.91
C VAL A 38 14.71 -18.25 -4.58
N LEU A 39 14.64 -19.41 -3.91
CA LEU A 39 14.97 -20.71 -4.48
C LEU A 39 13.92 -21.26 -5.46
N GLY A 40 12.84 -20.51 -5.71
CA GLY A 40 11.83 -20.86 -6.72
C GLY A 40 10.67 -21.71 -6.20
N TYR A 41 10.57 -21.96 -4.90
CA TYR A 41 9.41 -22.66 -4.34
C TYR A 41 8.16 -21.81 -4.45
N ARG A 42 7.11 -22.33 -5.12
CA ARG A 42 5.83 -21.62 -5.32
C ARG A 42 4.84 -21.84 -4.19
N ASN A 43 4.95 -22.99 -3.49
CA ASN A 43 4.11 -23.31 -2.36
C ASN A 43 4.71 -22.71 -1.09
N GLN A 44 3.96 -21.89 -0.40
CA GLN A 44 4.42 -21.18 0.80
C GLN A 44 4.91 -22.14 1.91
N ILE A 45 4.23 -23.27 2.12
CA ILE A 45 4.63 -24.27 3.12
C ILE A 45 6.00 -24.84 2.79
N ASN A 46 6.21 -25.21 1.52
CA ASN A 46 7.52 -25.75 1.07
C ASN A 46 8.59 -24.68 1.10
N ALA A 47 8.27 -23.43 0.74
CA ALA A 47 9.19 -22.31 0.84
C ALA A 47 9.66 -22.13 2.30
N VAL A 48 8.73 -22.07 3.25
CA VAL A 48 9.06 -21.92 4.69
C VAL A 48 9.92 -23.09 5.18
N LYS A 49 9.56 -24.35 4.84
CA LYS A 49 10.32 -25.54 5.25
C LYS A 49 11.78 -25.49 4.75
N THR A 50 11.95 -25.30 3.43
CA THR A 50 13.29 -25.22 2.84
C THR A 50 14.08 -24.03 3.37
N GLY A 51 13.44 -22.87 3.53
CA GLY A 51 14.09 -21.72 4.14
C GLY A 51 14.50 -21.95 5.60
N ALA A 52 13.70 -22.67 6.39
CA ALA A 52 14.06 -23.04 7.75
C ALA A 52 15.23 -24.03 7.82
N GLU A 53 15.31 -24.98 6.89
CA GLU A 53 16.45 -25.90 6.75
C GLU A 53 17.74 -25.12 6.45
N ILE A 54 17.69 -24.17 5.53
CA ILE A 54 18.82 -23.29 5.22
C ILE A 54 19.24 -22.46 6.43
N LEU A 55 18.27 -21.86 7.12
CA LEU A 55 18.54 -21.08 8.32
C LEU A 55 19.20 -21.95 9.39
N SER A 56 18.79 -23.21 9.58
CA SER A 56 19.42 -24.09 10.56
C SER A 56 20.90 -24.33 10.27
N ILE A 57 21.28 -24.41 8.99
CA ILE A 57 22.68 -24.56 8.56
C ILE A 57 23.48 -23.27 8.81
N CYS A 58 22.84 -22.12 8.68
CA CYS A 58 23.46 -20.80 8.84
C CYS A 58 23.53 -20.33 10.30
N HIS A 59 22.75 -20.93 11.20
CA HIS A 59 22.73 -20.59 12.62
C HIS A 59 24.09 -20.75 13.27
N GLY A 60 24.46 -19.82 14.11
CA GLY A 60 25.79 -19.77 14.75
C GLY A 60 26.95 -19.33 13.84
N LYS A 61 26.73 -19.35 12.51
CA LYS A 61 27.74 -18.90 11.53
C LYS A 61 27.46 -17.49 11.05
N LEU A 62 26.24 -17.24 10.55
CA LEU A 62 25.84 -15.95 9.98
C LEU A 62 24.94 -15.12 10.91
N TYR A 63 24.21 -15.77 11.80
CA TYR A 63 23.32 -15.12 12.74
C TYR A 63 23.15 -15.92 14.03
N ASP A 64 22.62 -15.26 15.06
CA ASP A 64 22.14 -15.85 16.30
C ASP A 64 20.62 -15.66 16.44
N ILE A 65 20.00 -16.44 17.32
CA ILE A 65 18.57 -16.34 17.62
C ILE A 65 18.35 -15.49 18.86
N LYS A 66 17.43 -14.54 18.79
CA LYS A 66 16.91 -13.79 19.92
C LYS A 66 15.44 -14.16 20.11
N LEU A 67 15.08 -14.57 21.33
CA LEU A 67 13.72 -14.85 21.73
C LEU A 67 13.14 -13.58 22.39
N ASN A 68 12.02 -13.12 21.89
CA ASN A 68 11.18 -12.10 22.49
C ASN A 68 9.84 -12.75 22.87
N ASP A 69 9.06 -12.10 23.73
CA ASP A 69 7.80 -12.65 24.25
C ASP A 69 6.82 -13.08 23.12
N ASP A 70 6.80 -12.35 22.02
CA ASP A 70 5.87 -12.59 20.90
C ASP A 70 6.54 -13.11 19.61
N SER A 71 7.87 -13.18 19.55
CA SER A 71 8.55 -13.53 18.29
C SER A 71 9.93 -14.13 18.50
N THR A 72 10.30 -15.01 17.57
CA THR A 72 11.67 -15.49 17.40
C THR A 72 12.33 -14.71 16.28
N GLU A 73 13.41 -14.01 16.59
CA GLU A 73 14.12 -13.15 15.66
C GLU A 73 15.54 -13.66 15.39
N ILE A 74 16.03 -13.43 14.17
CA ILE A 74 17.44 -13.61 13.84
C ILE A 74 18.19 -12.30 14.04
N VAL A 75 19.38 -12.38 14.61
CA VAL A 75 20.31 -11.27 14.79
C VAL A 75 21.56 -11.56 13.98
N PRO A 76 21.84 -10.82 12.90
CA PRO A 76 23.05 -11.03 12.10
C PRO A 76 24.32 -10.87 12.93
N LYS A 77 25.29 -11.74 12.73
CA LYS A 77 26.61 -11.66 13.40
C LYS A 77 27.56 -10.65 12.76
N TYR A 78 27.30 -10.32 11.51
CA TYR A 78 28.13 -9.41 10.73
C TYR A 78 27.30 -8.20 10.33
N ASN A 79 27.83 -7.03 10.58
CA ASN A 79 27.25 -5.80 10.12
C ASN A 79 27.86 -5.42 8.77
N LEU A 80 27.03 -5.19 7.78
CA LEU A 80 27.48 -4.62 6.53
C LEU A 80 27.88 -3.16 6.72
N THR A 81 28.88 -2.73 5.96
CA THR A 81 29.23 -1.31 5.92
C THR A 81 28.05 -0.49 5.40
N LYS A 82 27.98 0.80 5.78
CA LYS A 82 26.91 1.70 5.31
C LYS A 82 26.85 1.74 3.77
N ASP A 83 27.99 1.71 3.09
CA ASP A 83 28.06 1.69 1.62
C ASP A 83 27.49 0.36 1.04
N SER A 84 27.85 -0.79 1.64
CA SER A 84 27.31 -2.09 1.22
C SER A 84 25.80 -2.19 1.45
N MET A 85 25.31 -1.69 2.59
CA MET A 85 23.87 -1.62 2.87
C MET A 85 23.14 -0.73 1.86
N ASN A 86 23.69 0.44 1.54
CA ASN A 86 23.12 1.33 0.56
C ASN A 86 23.00 0.67 -0.81
N LYS A 87 24.03 -0.06 -1.25
CA LYS A 87 24.03 -0.79 -2.52
C LYS A 87 22.96 -1.90 -2.54
N LEU A 88 22.84 -2.67 -1.45
CA LEU A 88 21.81 -3.72 -1.34
C LEU A 88 20.40 -3.13 -1.35
N ASN A 89 20.16 -2.07 -0.62
CA ASN A 89 18.85 -1.42 -0.56
C ASN A 89 18.41 -0.85 -1.91
N ILE A 90 19.33 -0.23 -2.67
CA ILE A 90 19.05 0.25 -4.03
C ILE A 90 18.68 -0.91 -4.95
N LEU A 91 19.29 -2.09 -4.79
CA LEU A 91 18.98 -3.27 -5.60
C LEU A 91 17.66 -3.93 -5.23
N GLN A 92 17.26 -3.89 -3.95
CA GLN A 92 16.00 -4.49 -3.48
C GLN A 92 14.78 -3.61 -3.72
N TYR A 93 14.90 -2.32 -3.47
CA TYR A 93 13.79 -1.36 -3.44
C TYR A 93 14.13 -0.16 -4.32
N LEU A 94 13.68 -0.23 -5.57
CA LEU A 94 13.86 0.88 -6.49
C LEU A 94 13.16 2.13 -5.96
N PRO A 95 13.87 3.25 -5.81
CA PRO A 95 13.26 4.52 -5.43
C PRO A 95 12.38 5.05 -6.57
N PRO A 96 11.56 6.08 -6.31
CA PRO A 96 10.90 6.83 -7.37
C PRO A 96 11.93 7.36 -8.38
N MET A 97 11.49 7.51 -9.62
CA MET A 97 12.37 8.02 -10.68
C MET A 97 12.39 9.54 -10.69
N ILE A 98 13.58 10.15 -10.76
CA ILE A 98 13.75 11.60 -10.94
C ILE A 98 13.53 12.05 -12.39
N GLN A 99 13.36 11.13 -13.32
CA GLN A 99 13.00 11.35 -14.71
C GLN A 99 11.68 10.63 -15.00
N LYS A 100 10.87 11.18 -15.91
CA LYS A 100 9.63 10.52 -16.33
C LYS A 100 9.95 9.11 -16.84
N PRO A 101 9.23 8.06 -16.37
CA PRO A 101 9.35 6.72 -16.92
C PRO A 101 9.04 6.68 -18.40
N ASN A 102 9.61 5.70 -19.12
CA ASN A 102 9.20 5.41 -20.48
C ASN A 102 7.75 4.97 -20.54
N ASP A 103 7.02 5.43 -21.55
CA ASP A 103 5.66 4.96 -21.77
C ASP A 103 5.65 3.47 -22.10
N TRP A 104 4.69 2.74 -21.54
CA TRP A 104 4.47 1.34 -21.87
C TRP A 104 3.97 1.22 -23.31
N ILE A 105 4.71 0.51 -24.13
CA ILE A 105 4.36 0.18 -25.53
C ILE A 105 4.13 -1.32 -25.74
N SER A 106 4.59 -2.14 -24.79
CA SER A 106 4.36 -3.58 -24.74
C SER A 106 4.34 -4.07 -23.29
N ASN A 107 4.08 -5.36 -23.09
CA ASN A 107 4.09 -5.96 -21.75
C ASN A 107 5.45 -5.94 -21.06
N THR A 108 6.53 -5.69 -21.77
CA THR A 108 7.90 -5.72 -21.25
C THR A 108 8.75 -4.53 -21.67
N ASP A 109 8.17 -3.58 -22.39
CA ASP A 109 8.88 -2.42 -22.90
C ASP A 109 8.19 -1.14 -22.46
N GLY A 110 8.82 -0.46 -21.51
CA GLY A 110 8.32 0.72 -20.82
C GLY A 110 8.72 0.74 -19.34
N GLY A 111 8.26 1.73 -18.63
CA GLY A 111 8.55 1.91 -17.20
C GLY A 111 9.98 2.40 -16.94
N TRP A 112 10.80 1.61 -16.24
CA TRP A 112 12.17 2.01 -15.88
C TRP A 112 13.08 2.20 -17.09
N LEU A 113 14.01 3.16 -16.99
CA LEU A 113 14.95 3.46 -18.08
C LEU A 113 16.06 2.40 -18.23
N TRP A 114 16.36 1.67 -17.16
CA TRP A 114 17.51 0.75 -17.10
C TRP A 114 17.11 -0.72 -16.87
N GLU A 115 15.84 -0.98 -16.55
CA GLU A 115 15.39 -2.33 -16.22
C GLU A 115 14.13 -2.69 -17.02
N ARG A 116 14.13 -3.87 -17.61
CA ARG A 116 12.94 -4.42 -18.26
C ARG A 116 12.18 -5.32 -17.31
N LYS A 117 11.06 -4.84 -16.81
CA LYS A 117 10.11 -5.63 -16.00
C LYS A 117 8.78 -5.73 -16.74
N SER A 118 8.06 -6.83 -16.50
CA SER A 118 6.70 -6.96 -17.00
C SER A 118 5.80 -5.87 -16.43
N ILE A 119 4.95 -5.27 -17.27
CA ILE A 119 3.87 -4.37 -16.84
C ILE A 119 2.87 -5.08 -15.91
N ILE A 120 2.78 -6.41 -16.02
CA ILE A 120 1.87 -7.23 -15.21
C ILE A 120 2.60 -7.75 -13.98
N LEU A 121 2.01 -7.51 -12.81
CA LEU A 121 2.48 -8.04 -11.53
C LEU A 121 2.07 -9.50 -11.37
N GLY A 122 3.02 -10.34 -10.93
CA GLY A 122 2.83 -11.77 -10.73
C GLY A 122 3.31 -12.62 -11.89
N LYS A 123 3.42 -13.94 -11.65
CA LYS A 123 3.92 -14.90 -12.64
C LYS A 123 2.78 -15.45 -13.50
N GLY A 124 3.03 -15.60 -14.80
CA GLY A 124 2.26 -16.49 -15.66
C GLY A 124 0.98 -15.96 -16.27
N THR A 125 0.72 -14.66 -16.24
CA THR A 125 -0.45 -14.07 -16.90
C THR A 125 0.00 -12.99 -17.87
N HIS A 126 0.04 -13.35 -19.14
CA HIS A 126 0.22 -12.39 -20.21
C HIS A 126 -1.13 -12.22 -20.90
N HIS A 127 -1.79 -11.11 -20.69
CA HIS A 127 -2.93 -10.71 -21.49
C HIS A 127 -2.66 -9.32 -22.04
N PHE A 128 -3.06 -9.16 -23.31
CA PHE A 128 -2.93 -7.88 -23.97
C PHE A 128 -4.18 -7.05 -23.71
N LYS A 129 -4.00 -5.89 -23.09
CA LYS A 129 -5.06 -4.92 -22.82
C LYS A 129 -4.54 -3.52 -23.18
N PRO A 130 -4.72 -3.06 -24.42
CA PRO A 130 -4.21 -1.75 -24.88
C PRO A 130 -4.61 -0.59 -23.97
N GLN A 131 -5.85 -0.60 -23.47
CA GLN A 131 -6.36 0.43 -22.57
C GLN A 131 -5.56 0.53 -21.26
N ALA A 132 -4.90 -0.56 -20.83
CA ALA A 132 -4.04 -0.52 -19.64
C ALA A 132 -2.80 0.34 -19.89
N TYR A 133 -2.25 0.36 -21.10
CA TYR A 133 -1.10 1.21 -21.43
C TYR A 133 -1.46 2.69 -21.30
N ASP A 134 -2.58 3.12 -21.85
CA ASP A 134 -3.02 4.52 -21.79
C ASP A 134 -3.18 4.99 -20.35
N VAL A 135 -3.86 4.18 -19.53
CA VAL A 135 -4.07 4.50 -18.10
C VAL A 135 -2.75 4.55 -17.33
N LEU A 136 -1.88 3.55 -17.50
CA LEU A 136 -0.61 3.50 -16.76
C LEU A 136 0.36 4.59 -17.22
N ASN A 137 0.39 4.91 -18.52
CA ASN A 137 1.19 5.99 -19.08
C ASN A 137 0.72 7.36 -18.55
N LEU A 138 -0.60 7.56 -18.46
CA LEU A 138 -1.15 8.75 -17.82
C LEU A 138 -0.71 8.85 -16.35
N LEU A 139 -0.82 7.76 -15.57
CA LEU A 139 -0.39 7.74 -14.17
C LEU A 139 1.13 7.99 -14.03
N GLN A 140 1.95 7.43 -14.94
CA GLN A 140 3.41 7.64 -14.96
C GLN A 140 3.80 9.08 -15.33
N SER A 141 2.94 9.81 -16.03
CA SER A 141 3.21 11.19 -16.42
C SER A 141 3.03 12.19 -15.28
N VAL A 142 2.41 11.78 -14.17
CA VAL A 142 2.18 12.64 -13.00
C VAL A 142 3.49 12.87 -12.27
N ALA A 143 3.90 14.13 -12.20
CA ALA A 143 5.06 14.55 -11.43
C ALA A 143 4.68 14.80 -9.97
N TRP A 144 5.44 14.22 -9.06
CA TRP A 144 5.28 14.33 -7.62
C TRP A 144 6.43 15.12 -7.00
N THR A 145 6.24 15.61 -5.80
CA THR A 145 7.27 16.28 -5.00
C THR A 145 7.15 15.91 -3.54
N ILE A 146 8.23 16.06 -2.79
CA ILE A 146 8.18 15.96 -1.32
C ILE A 146 7.37 17.14 -0.77
N ASP A 147 6.45 16.83 0.12
CA ASP A 147 5.71 17.81 0.91
C ASP A 147 6.56 18.27 2.08
N ILE A 148 7.33 19.33 1.89
CA ILE A 148 8.33 19.81 2.85
C ILE A 148 7.70 20.16 4.21
N PRO A 149 6.57 20.90 4.29
CA PRO A 149 5.95 21.21 5.57
C PRO A 149 5.55 19.94 6.34
N THR A 150 4.94 18.97 5.67
CA THR A 150 4.55 17.69 6.29
C THR A 150 5.78 16.90 6.71
N TYR A 151 6.83 16.85 5.89
CA TYR A 151 8.08 16.15 6.21
C TYR A 151 8.72 16.71 7.49
N ILE A 152 8.83 18.02 7.61
CA ILE A 152 9.41 18.67 8.80
C ILE A 152 8.55 18.40 10.05
N ASN A 153 7.24 18.53 9.95
CA ASN A 153 6.33 18.37 11.09
C ASN A 153 6.23 16.91 11.56
N ALA A 154 6.40 15.95 10.67
CA ALA A 154 6.27 14.53 10.98
C ALA A 154 7.58 13.83 11.39
N GLN A 155 8.70 14.54 11.47
CA GLN A 155 10.01 13.95 11.83
C GLN A 155 10.01 13.25 13.20
N ASN A 156 9.19 13.69 14.14
CA ASN A 156 9.11 13.15 15.51
C ASN A 156 8.02 12.09 15.68
N THR A 157 7.30 11.72 14.61
CA THR A 157 6.26 10.68 14.70
C THR A 157 6.86 9.29 14.63
N ASN A 158 6.19 8.32 15.29
CA ASN A 158 6.63 6.93 15.32
C ASN A 158 6.57 6.34 13.90
N LYS A 159 7.74 6.14 13.28
CA LYS A 159 7.87 5.69 11.90
C LYS A 159 7.90 4.17 11.87
N THR A 160 7.00 3.54 11.13
CA THR A 160 6.95 2.09 10.90
C THR A 160 7.87 1.63 9.77
N MET A 161 8.67 2.52 9.19
CA MET A 161 9.60 2.29 8.08
C MET A 161 11.04 2.23 8.57
N ASP A 162 11.93 1.67 7.76
CA ASP A 162 13.39 1.83 7.93
C ASP A 162 13.74 3.31 7.72
N GLU A 163 14.03 4.01 8.82
CA GLU A 163 14.25 5.46 8.80
C GLU A 163 15.41 5.85 7.90
N ASP A 164 16.53 5.13 7.98
CA ASP A 164 17.71 5.45 7.19
C ASP A 164 17.46 5.28 5.68
N GLN A 165 16.66 4.29 5.30
CA GLN A 165 16.31 4.06 3.91
C GLN A 165 15.32 5.10 3.40
N PHE A 166 14.31 5.42 4.21
CA PHE A 166 13.32 6.44 3.88
C PHE A 166 13.98 7.82 3.70
N GLU A 167 14.86 8.23 4.63
CA GLU A 167 15.59 9.49 4.56
C GLU A 167 16.41 9.59 3.25
N ARG A 168 17.11 8.54 2.86
CA ARG A 168 17.87 8.52 1.58
C ARG A 168 16.98 8.70 0.36
N VAL A 169 15.79 8.09 0.36
CA VAL A 169 14.83 8.24 -0.74
C VAL A 169 14.30 9.67 -0.78
N VAL A 170 13.99 10.25 0.39
CA VAL A 170 13.57 11.64 0.51
C VAL A 170 14.67 12.59 0.02
N GLU A 171 15.91 12.42 0.47
CA GLU A 171 17.07 13.23 0.03
C GLU A 171 17.24 13.17 -1.50
N THR A 172 17.08 11.99 -2.11
CA THR A 172 17.19 11.83 -3.57
C THR A 172 16.12 12.61 -4.31
N CYS A 173 14.91 12.67 -3.76
CA CYS A 173 13.74 13.33 -4.35
C CYS A 173 13.57 14.79 -3.93
N PHE A 174 14.33 15.25 -2.92
CA PHE A 174 14.13 16.56 -2.31
C PHE A 174 14.36 17.70 -3.31
N GLY A 175 13.39 18.60 -3.39
CA GLY A 175 13.46 19.76 -4.29
C GLY A 175 13.38 19.44 -5.78
N LYS A 176 13.12 18.20 -6.16
CA LYS A 176 13.02 17.75 -7.57
C LYS A 176 11.67 17.11 -7.81
N PRO A 177 11.13 17.18 -9.04
CA PRO A 177 10.02 16.32 -9.43
C PRO A 177 10.50 14.87 -9.48
N PHE A 178 9.62 13.96 -9.07
CA PHE A 178 9.86 12.52 -9.22
C PHE A 178 8.59 11.83 -9.71
N TYR A 179 8.74 10.60 -10.17
CA TYR A 179 7.71 9.85 -10.85
C TYR A 179 7.68 8.41 -10.37
N PHE A 180 6.50 7.79 -10.42
CA PHE A 180 6.33 6.37 -10.16
C PHE A 180 6.15 5.60 -11.46
N VAL A 181 6.82 4.45 -11.57
CA VAL A 181 6.47 3.46 -12.57
C VAL A 181 5.20 2.75 -12.11
N TRP A 182 4.20 2.69 -12.97
CA TRP A 182 2.93 2.03 -12.67
C TRP A 182 2.82 0.70 -13.39
N ARG A 183 2.30 -0.28 -12.68
CA ARG A 183 2.06 -1.64 -13.16
C ARG A 183 0.68 -2.08 -12.70
N TYR A 184 0.14 -3.17 -13.25
CA TYR A 184 -1.14 -3.72 -12.82
C TYR A 184 -1.05 -5.22 -12.55
N ASP A 185 -1.96 -5.74 -11.71
CA ASP A 185 -2.09 -7.17 -11.47
C ASP A 185 -3.15 -7.80 -12.40
N LYS A 186 -3.23 -9.12 -12.39
CA LYS A 186 -4.19 -9.87 -13.20
C LYS A 186 -5.66 -9.55 -12.90
N ARG A 187 -5.95 -8.88 -11.78
CA ARG A 187 -7.30 -8.41 -11.42
C ARG A 187 -7.59 -7.04 -12.01
N GLY A 188 -6.62 -6.39 -12.68
CA GLY A 188 -6.75 -5.06 -13.24
C GLY A 188 -6.51 -3.92 -12.26
N ARG A 189 -5.98 -4.19 -11.05
CA ARG A 189 -5.60 -3.15 -10.10
C ARG A 189 -4.23 -2.59 -10.43
N SER A 190 -4.11 -1.26 -10.43
CA SER A 190 -2.86 -0.56 -10.69
C SER A 190 -2.08 -0.33 -9.39
N TYR A 191 -0.76 -0.48 -9.48
CA TYR A 191 0.17 -0.33 -8.38
C TYR A 191 1.32 0.56 -8.80
N SER A 192 1.60 1.58 -8.00
CA SER A 192 2.82 2.36 -8.13
C SER A 192 4.01 1.55 -7.59
N SER A 193 5.14 1.66 -8.28
CA SER A 193 6.39 1.07 -7.86
C SER A 193 7.14 2.06 -6.98
N GLY A 194 7.73 1.56 -5.92
CA GLY A 194 8.40 2.32 -4.89
C GLY A 194 8.00 1.74 -3.53
N TYR A 195 8.96 1.51 -2.66
CA TYR A 195 8.70 0.85 -1.38
C TYR A 195 8.42 1.87 -0.29
N ASP A 196 9.35 2.79 -0.07
CA ASP A 196 9.30 3.71 1.05
C ASP A 196 8.41 4.93 0.78
N LEU A 197 8.64 5.57 -0.35
CA LEU A 197 7.89 6.73 -0.81
C LEU A 197 6.92 6.29 -1.90
N ASN A 198 5.63 6.24 -1.60
CA ASN A 198 4.63 5.68 -2.50
C ASN A 198 3.24 6.23 -2.18
N VAL A 199 2.46 6.57 -3.20
CA VAL A 199 1.06 7.03 -3.07
C VAL A 199 0.10 5.98 -2.49
N GLN A 200 0.50 4.71 -2.47
CA GLN A 200 -0.24 3.57 -1.92
C GLN A 200 0.40 3.01 -0.64
N SER A 201 1.33 3.75 -0.04
CA SER A 201 2.02 3.39 1.20
C SER A 201 1.11 3.56 2.43
N ASN A 202 1.68 3.40 3.62
CA ASN A 202 1.04 3.76 4.87
C ASN A 202 0.77 5.27 4.96
N GLU A 203 0.14 5.72 6.03
CA GLU A 203 -0.19 7.13 6.24
C GLU A 203 1.04 8.04 6.09
N TYR A 204 2.14 7.69 6.77
CA TYR A 204 3.38 8.46 6.75
C TYR A 204 3.92 8.64 5.33
N GLY A 205 4.09 7.53 4.58
CA GLY A 205 4.60 7.59 3.21
C GLY A 205 3.69 8.36 2.24
N LYS A 206 2.36 8.23 2.38
CA LYS A 206 1.39 9.02 1.58
C LYS A 206 1.45 10.50 1.90
N ALA A 207 1.60 10.85 3.18
CA ALA A 207 1.59 12.24 3.62
C ALA A 207 2.80 13.02 3.10
N MET A 208 3.95 12.34 2.91
CA MET A 208 5.18 12.97 2.40
C MET A 208 5.11 13.41 0.94
N ILE A 209 4.04 13.08 0.20
CA ILE A 209 3.98 13.27 -1.26
C ILE A 209 2.88 14.27 -1.62
N SER A 210 3.22 15.24 -2.45
CA SER A 210 2.28 16.19 -3.06
C SER A 210 2.47 16.24 -4.56
N LEU A 211 1.47 16.71 -5.31
CA LEU A 211 1.62 17.00 -6.73
C LEU A 211 2.69 18.09 -6.92
N HIS A 212 3.61 17.86 -7.86
CA HIS A 212 4.62 18.86 -8.21
C HIS A 212 3.97 20.11 -8.85
N HIS A 213 2.98 19.89 -9.71
CA HIS A 213 2.16 20.96 -10.25
C HIS A 213 1.10 21.36 -9.21
N LYS A 214 1.24 22.58 -8.70
CA LYS A 214 0.29 23.17 -7.73
C LYS A 214 -0.74 24.00 -8.46
N ASP A 215 -1.99 23.96 -7.96
CA ASP A 215 -3.08 24.76 -8.49
C ASP A 215 -3.97 25.33 -7.39
N TYR A 216 -4.86 26.25 -7.76
CA TYR A 216 -5.83 26.82 -6.83
C TYR A 216 -6.98 25.84 -6.59
N ILE A 217 -7.36 25.68 -5.35
CA ILE A 217 -8.56 24.91 -5.01
C ILE A 217 -9.76 25.86 -5.07
N THR A 218 -10.68 25.59 -5.99
CA THR A 218 -11.87 26.38 -6.21
C THR A 218 -13.03 25.98 -5.31
N ASN A 219 -13.06 24.71 -4.83
CA ASN A 219 -14.10 24.21 -3.95
C ASN A 219 -13.50 23.70 -2.63
N LEU A 220 -13.62 24.52 -1.59
CA LEU A 220 -13.12 24.22 -0.24
C LEU A 220 -13.87 23.05 0.43
N ASP A 221 -15.09 22.74 0.03
CA ASP A 221 -15.86 21.66 0.62
C ASP A 221 -15.20 20.29 0.37
N ASN A 222 -14.51 20.13 -0.75
CA ASN A 222 -13.75 18.92 -1.02
C ASN A 222 -12.64 18.70 0.02
N ILE A 223 -11.94 19.74 0.46
CA ILE A 223 -10.91 19.60 1.50
C ILE A 223 -11.55 19.37 2.87
N LYS A 224 -12.67 20.04 3.19
CA LYS A 224 -13.42 19.78 4.43
C LYS A 224 -13.81 18.31 4.54
N ILE A 225 -14.27 17.72 3.43
CA ILE A 225 -14.56 16.28 3.34
C ILE A 225 -13.32 15.44 3.59
N ALA A 226 -12.17 15.81 3.03
CA ALA A 226 -10.92 15.09 3.25
C ALA A 226 -10.48 15.16 4.72
N VAL A 227 -10.56 16.31 5.37
CA VAL A 227 -10.26 16.46 6.81
C VAL A 227 -11.18 15.56 7.64
N ALA A 228 -12.49 15.57 7.36
CA ALA A 228 -13.44 14.72 8.05
C ALA A 228 -13.15 13.22 7.84
N ASN A 229 -12.68 12.82 6.66
CA ASN A 229 -12.26 11.44 6.41
C ASN A 229 -11.08 11.02 7.30
N HIS A 230 -10.05 11.87 7.38
CA HIS A 230 -8.87 11.60 8.22
C HIS A 230 -9.19 11.64 9.71
N ALA A 231 -10.24 12.37 10.11
CA ALA A 231 -10.76 12.39 11.48
C ALA A 231 -11.67 11.19 11.82
N GLY A 232 -11.82 10.18 10.94
CA GLY A 232 -12.65 9.00 11.18
C GLY A 232 -14.12 9.15 10.81
N HIS A 233 -14.54 10.29 10.23
CA HIS A 233 -15.93 10.55 9.83
C HIS A 233 -16.26 10.12 8.39
N ASP A 234 -15.48 9.21 7.82
CA ASP A 234 -15.63 8.70 6.45
C ASP A 234 -16.97 7.94 6.22
N LYS A 235 -17.71 7.64 7.27
CA LYS A 235 -19.04 6.99 7.19
C LYS A 235 -20.20 7.97 7.06
N LEU A 236 -19.99 9.25 7.31
CA LEU A 236 -21.01 10.28 7.12
C LEU A 236 -21.27 10.53 5.61
N THR A 237 -22.43 11.11 5.29
CA THR A 237 -22.68 11.65 3.95
C THR A 237 -21.71 12.79 3.62
N TRP A 238 -21.61 13.20 2.36
CA TRP A 238 -20.76 14.33 1.98
C TRP A 238 -21.13 15.60 2.74
N GLN A 239 -22.43 15.91 2.81
CA GLN A 239 -22.93 17.06 3.58
C GLN A 239 -22.61 16.89 5.07
N GLY A 240 -22.84 15.72 5.64
CA GLY A 240 -22.54 15.46 7.05
C GLY A 240 -21.08 15.67 7.42
N ARG A 241 -20.12 15.38 6.51
CA ARG A 241 -18.70 15.66 6.70
C ARG A 241 -18.39 17.15 6.67
N ILE A 242 -19.05 17.88 5.74
CA ILE A 242 -18.94 19.36 5.66
C ILE A 242 -19.49 19.99 6.93
N ASP A 243 -20.66 19.55 7.39
CA ASP A 243 -21.32 20.05 8.59
C ASP A 243 -20.48 19.77 9.83
N TRP A 244 -19.92 18.56 9.93
CA TRP A 244 -18.99 18.21 11.00
C TRP A 244 -17.79 19.15 11.01
N PHE A 245 -17.12 19.37 9.87
CA PHE A 245 -15.99 20.28 9.76
C PHE A 245 -16.34 21.70 10.21
N ASN A 246 -17.47 22.22 9.74
CA ASN A 246 -17.93 23.59 10.04
C ASN A 246 -18.33 23.79 11.51
N ALA A 247 -18.70 22.73 12.20
CA ALA A 247 -19.05 22.75 13.62
C ALA A 247 -17.81 22.81 14.55
N GLN A 248 -16.60 22.53 14.03
CA GLN A 248 -15.39 22.55 14.84
C GLN A 248 -14.90 23.97 15.09
N LEU A 249 -14.64 24.32 16.34
CA LEU A 249 -13.97 25.58 16.72
C LEU A 249 -12.44 25.48 16.57
N ALA A 250 -11.90 24.29 16.85
CA ALA A 250 -10.49 23.92 16.66
C ALA A 250 -10.40 22.43 16.38
N PHE A 251 -9.31 22.01 15.76
CA PHE A 251 -9.04 20.60 15.46
C PHE A 251 -7.93 20.07 16.37
N ASP A 252 -8.22 19.01 17.10
CA ASP A 252 -7.21 18.22 17.82
C ASP A 252 -6.79 17.07 16.90
N VAL A 253 -5.72 17.30 16.15
CA VAL A 253 -5.25 16.38 15.10
C VAL A 253 -4.75 15.06 15.67
N ASP A 254 -4.26 15.06 16.92
CA ASP A 254 -3.75 13.85 17.57
C ASP A 254 -4.85 12.82 17.84
N GLN A 255 -6.13 13.24 17.82
CA GLN A 255 -7.29 12.35 17.92
C GLN A 255 -7.82 11.84 16.58
N PHE A 256 -7.21 12.20 15.47
CA PHE A 256 -7.62 11.74 14.16
C PHE A 256 -7.19 10.28 13.94
N ASP A 257 -7.96 9.53 13.15
CA ASP A 257 -7.57 8.19 12.69
C ASP A 257 -6.27 8.22 11.86
N GLU A 258 -6.08 9.31 11.09
CA GLU A 258 -4.88 9.56 10.28
C GLU A 258 -4.36 10.99 10.56
N PRO A 259 -3.61 11.19 11.66
CA PRO A 259 -3.24 12.53 12.15
C PRO A 259 -2.33 13.31 11.19
N ILE A 260 -1.38 12.64 10.55
CA ILE A 260 -0.42 13.29 9.64
C ILE A 260 -1.12 13.76 8.36
N LEU A 261 -1.97 12.91 7.79
CA LEU A 261 -2.78 13.26 6.62
C LEU A 261 -3.83 14.31 6.97
N GLY A 262 -4.42 14.25 8.16
CA GLY A 262 -5.34 15.25 8.68
C GLY A 262 -4.69 16.63 8.80
N GLN A 263 -3.50 16.70 9.41
CA GLN A 263 -2.71 17.94 9.50
C GLN A 263 -2.37 18.51 8.11
N LYS A 264 -1.96 17.64 7.19
CA LYS A 264 -1.69 18.04 5.80
C LYS A 264 -2.93 18.60 5.11
N ALA A 265 -4.10 17.98 5.31
CA ALA A 265 -5.36 18.45 4.74
C ALA A 265 -5.76 19.81 5.33
N LEU A 266 -5.59 20.04 6.63
CA LEU A 266 -5.83 21.34 7.28
C LEU A 266 -4.90 22.42 6.77
N THR A 267 -3.62 22.10 6.55
CA THR A 267 -2.66 23.03 5.92
C THR A 267 -3.13 23.41 4.52
N ALA A 268 -3.52 22.42 3.70
CA ALA A 268 -4.05 22.66 2.35
C ALA A 268 -5.35 23.50 2.36
N TYR A 269 -6.21 23.30 3.37
CA TYR A 269 -7.40 24.13 3.57
C TYR A 269 -7.03 25.59 3.87
N SER A 270 -6.06 25.80 4.77
CA SER A 270 -5.56 27.13 5.10
C SER A 270 -4.96 27.82 3.89
N ASP A 271 -4.09 27.12 3.13
CA ASP A 271 -3.50 27.63 1.92
C ASP A 271 -4.55 28.06 0.90
N ALA A 272 -5.52 27.19 0.63
CA ALA A 272 -6.61 27.46 -0.31
C ALA A 272 -7.48 28.65 0.12
N LYS A 273 -7.80 28.75 1.42
CA LYS A 273 -8.56 29.86 1.99
C LYS A 273 -7.82 31.20 1.85
N ASN A 274 -6.49 31.17 1.92
CA ASN A 274 -5.62 32.36 1.77
C ASN A 274 -5.23 32.62 0.30
N GLY A 275 -5.76 31.87 -0.66
CA GLY A 275 -5.50 32.06 -2.08
C GLY A 275 -4.13 31.55 -2.55
N TYR A 276 -3.53 30.60 -1.82
CA TYR A 276 -2.30 29.94 -2.22
C TYR A 276 -2.57 28.68 -3.03
N LYS A 277 -1.67 28.38 -3.95
CA LYS A 277 -1.69 27.12 -4.71
C LYS A 277 -1.22 25.96 -3.84
N THR A 278 -1.89 24.82 -3.96
CA THR A 278 -1.51 23.61 -3.25
C THR A 278 -1.35 22.42 -4.21
N GLY A 279 -0.48 21.48 -3.86
CA GLY A 279 -0.34 20.18 -4.51
C GLY A 279 -1.03 19.06 -3.73
N TYR A 280 -1.93 19.39 -2.82
CA TYR A 280 -2.66 18.43 -2.00
C TYR A 280 -3.50 17.47 -2.86
N VAL A 281 -3.49 16.18 -2.50
CA VAL A 281 -4.24 15.12 -3.17
C VAL A 281 -5.26 14.54 -2.21
N MET A 282 -6.53 14.61 -2.59
CA MET A 282 -7.60 13.98 -1.84
C MET A 282 -7.76 12.52 -2.27
N SER A 283 -7.77 11.62 -1.30
CA SER A 283 -8.07 10.21 -1.53
C SER A 283 -9.58 9.97 -1.58
N ILE A 284 -10.02 9.22 -2.59
CA ILE A 284 -11.43 8.81 -2.74
C ILE A 284 -11.47 7.30 -2.78
N ASP A 285 -12.29 6.68 -1.93
CA ASP A 285 -12.46 5.24 -1.88
C ASP A 285 -13.88 4.82 -2.29
N ALA A 286 -13.99 3.69 -2.98
CA ALA A 286 -15.25 3.11 -3.40
C ALA A 286 -15.87 2.27 -2.29
N THR A 287 -17.19 2.26 -2.20
CA THR A 287 -17.94 1.42 -1.27
C THR A 287 -18.19 0.04 -1.89
N ALA A 288 -17.54 -1.01 -1.37
CA ALA A 288 -17.78 -2.39 -1.79
C ALA A 288 -17.68 -2.60 -3.32
N SER A 289 -16.55 -2.18 -3.93
CA SER A 289 -16.37 -2.13 -5.40
C SER A 289 -16.66 -3.46 -6.12
N GLY A 290 -16.37 -4.61 -5.50
CA GLY A 290 -16.72 -5.93 -6.07
C GLY A 290 -18.23 -6.11 -6.24
N LEU A 291 -19.01 -5.73 -5.23
CA LEU A 291 -20.47 -5.78 -5.29
C LEU A 291 -21.02 -4.75 -6.27
N GLN A 292 -20.42 -3.56 -6.38
CA GLN A 292 -20.79 -2.56 -7.37
C GLN A 292 -20.65 -3.10 -8.80
N ILE A 293 -19.50 -3.71 -9.12
CA ILE A 293 -19.26 -4.34 -10.42
C ILE A 293 -20.28 -5.45 -10.68
N MET A 294 -20.52 -6.34 -9.71
CA MET A 294 -21.47 -7.43 -9.86
C MET A 294 -22.90 -6.93 -10.04
N SER A 295 -23.30 -5.87 -9.33
CA SER A 295 -24.63 -5.27 -9.49
C SER A 295 -24.82 -4.66 -10.88
N ALA A 296 -23.77 -4.02 -11.41
CA ALA A 296 -23.78 -3.47 -12.75
C ALA A 296 -23.90 -4.57 -13.82
N LEU A 297 -23.13 -5.65 -13.69
CA LEU A 297 -23.13 -6.78 -14.63
C LEU A 297 -24.45 -7.55 -14.61
N SER A 298 -25.08 -7.70 -13.43
CA SER A 298 -26.35 -8.44 -13.28
C SER A 298 -27.59 -7.57 -13.48
N GLY A 299 -27.44 -6.23 -13.52
CA GLY A 299 -28.57 -5.31 -13.52
C GLY A 299 -29.39 -5.31 -12.22
N CYS A 300 -28.83 -5.83 -11.12
CA CYS A 300 -29.55 -5.95 -9.85
C CYS A 300 -29.65 -4.61 -9.12
N LYS A 301 -30.83 -3.98 -9.14
CA LYS A 301 -31.11 -2.69 -8.51
C LYS A 301 -30.96 -2.73 -6.99
N ASP A 302 -31.35 -3.81 -6.34
CA ASP A 302 -31.25 -3.95 -4.88
C ASP A 302 -29.80 -3.97 -4.43
N THR A 303 -28.93 -4.73 -5.11
CA THR A 303 -27.49 -4.71 -4.84
C THR A 303 -26.88 -3.35 -5.16
N ALA A 304 -27.28 -2.70 -6.27
CA ALA A 304 -26.81 -1.37 -6.64
C ALA A 304 -27.16 -0.33 -5.54
N ARG A 305 -28.38 -0.41 -4.96
CA ARG A 305 -28.80 0.44 -3.85
C ARG A 305 -27.89 0.26 -2.62
N VAL A 306 -27.74 -0.96 -2.12
CA VAL A 306 -26.99 -1.21 -0.88
C VAL A 306 -25.46 -1.04 -1.02
N CYS A 307 -24.96 -0.94 -2.26
CA CYS A 307 -23.56 -0.60 -2.57
C CYS A 307 -23.35 0.87 -2.92
N ASN A 308 -24.34 1.74 -2.71
CA ASN A 308 -24.28 3.17 -3.01
C ASN A 308 -24.01 3.52 -4.48
N MET A 309 -24.47 2.69 -5.42
CA MET A 309 -24.48 3.03 -6.85
C MET A 309 -25.71 3.85 -7.24
N LEU A 310 -26.79 3.74 -6.49
CA LEU A 310 -27.99 4.55 -6.64
C LEU A 310 -28.02 5.61 -5.55
N ASN A 311 -28.37 6.84 -5.94
CA ASN A 311 -28.54 7.91 -4.97
C ASN A 311 -29.90 7.75 -4.28
N THR A 312 -29.88 7.31 -3.03
CA THR A 312 -31.06 7.15 -2.16
C THR A 312 -31.20 8.28 -1.14
N GLY A 313 -30.30 9.27 -1.17
CA GLY A 313 -30.22 10.35 -0.17
C GLY A 313 -29.58 9.90 1.15
N THR A 314 -29.32 8.60 1.32
CA THR A 314 -28.65 8.01 2.49
C THR A 314 -27.44 7.19 2.05
N ARG A 315 -26.48 7.00 2.97
CA ARG A 315 -25.37 6.10 2.75
C ARG A 315 -25.72 4.73 3.31
N GLU A 316 -25.74 3.74 2.44
CA GLU A 316 -25.98 2.35 2.79
C GLU A 316 -24.66 1.64 3.18
N ASP A 317 -24.74 0.68 4.08
CA ASP A 317 -23.59 -0.19 4.44
C ASP A 317 -24.00 -1.66 4.31
N VAL A 318 -23.66 -2.26 3.18
CA VAL A 318 -23.99 -3.65 2.87
C VAL A 318 -23.42 -4.65 3.89
N TYR A 319 -22.26 -4.35 4.48
CA TYR A 319 -21.65 -5.24 5.47
C TYR A 319 -22.41 -5.19 6.81
N GLN A 320 -22.83 -3.99 7.23
CA GLN A 320 -23.68 -3.85 8.42
C GLN A 320 -25.02 -4.54 8.20
N MET A 321 -25.64 -4.34 7.05
CA MET A 321 -26.90 -4.99 6.71
C MET A 321 -26.82 -6.52 6.74
N ILE A 322 -25.70 -7.10 6.27
CA ILE A 322 -25.46 -8.55 6.33
C ILE A 322 -25.29 -9.00 7.79
N ALA A 323 -24.52 -8.28 8.60
CA ALA A 323 -24.32 -8.58 10.02
C ALA A 323 -25.67 -8.56 10.77
N ASP A 324 -26.50 -7.54 10.53
CA ASP A 324 -27.83 -7.43 11.16
C ASP A 324 -28.74 -8.60 10.77
N LYS A 325 -28.76 -8.99 9.49
CA LYS A 325 -29.52 -10.17 9.04
C LYS A 325 -29.00 -11.47 9.65
N MET A 326 -27.70 -11.63 9.80
CA MET A 326 -27.11 -12.79 10.46
C MET A 326 -27.51 -12.84 11.93
N ASN A 327 -27.47 -11.72 12.66
CA ASN A 327 -27.90 -11.65 14.05
C ASN A 327 -29.37 -12.05 14.23
N ILE A 328 -30.26 -11.63 13.31
CA ILE A 328 -31.67 -12.06 13.30
C ILE A 328 -31.77 -13.57 13.09
N LEU A 329 -31.08 -14.15 12.11
CA LEU A 329 -31.12 -15.58 11.81
C LEU A 329 -30.54 -16.43 12.94
N LEU A 330 -29.56 -15.93 13.66
CA LEU A 330 -28.91 -16.60 14.79
C LEU A 330 -29.67 -16.41 16.11
N ASN A 331 -30.81 -15.69 16.10
CA ASN A 331 -31.64 -15.43 17.27
C ASN A 331 -30.85 -14.90 18.50
N GLY A 332 -29.83 -14.05 18.24
CA GLY A 332 -28.98 -13.49 19.28
C GLY A 332 -28.00 -14.48 19.94
N LYS A 333 -27.89 -15.71 19.44
CA LYS A 333 -27.00 -16.74 19.99
C LYS A 333 -25.53 -16.37 19.86
N TYR A 334 -25.17 -15.62 18.83
CA TYR A 334 -23.82 -15.08 18.58
C TYR A 334 -23.95 -13.64 18.13
N GLY A 335 -23.08 -12.76 18.67
CA GLY A 335 -22.99 -11.36 18.23
C GLY A 335 -22.09 -11.24 17.02
N VAL A 336 -22.67 -11.05 15.83
CA VAL A 336 -21.93 -10.82 14.58
C VAL A 336 -21.84 -9.31 14.34
N ASN A 337 -20.66 -8.80 14.18
CA ASN A 337 -20.42 -7.39 13.88
C ASN A 337 -20.04 -7.18 12.40
N ARG A 338 -19.99 -5.91 11.98
CA ARG A 338 -19.63 -5.53 10.62
C ARG A 338 -18.26 -6.04 10.17
N GLY A 339 -17.29 -6.04 11.08
CA GLY A 339 -15.91 -6.50 10.81
C GLY A 339 -15.86 -7.99 10.46
N ASP A 340 -16.63 -8.80 11.16
CA ASP A 340 -16.68 -10.25 10.95
C ASP A 340 -17.14 -10.63 9.54
N VAL A 341 -18.08 -9.87 8.98
CA VAL A 341 -18.65 -10.16 7.65
C VAL A 341 -17.90 -9.46 6.50
N LYS A 342 -17.18 -8.37 6.76
CA LYS A 342 -16.53 -7.58 5.71
C LYS A 342 -15.56 -8.41 4.88
N LYS A 343 -14.62 -9.10 5.52
CA LYS A 343 -13.59 -9.88 4.84
C LYS A 343 -14.16 -11.07 4.05
N PRO A 344 -15.02 -11.91 4.62
CA PRO A 344 -15.72 -12.97 3.88
C PRO A 344 -16.49 -12.47 2.66
N CYS A 345 -17.29 -11.41 2.82
CA CYS A 345 -18.07 -10.84 1.73
C CYS A 345 -17.18 -10.30 0.60
N MET A 346 -16.11 -9.57 0.94
CA MET A 346 -15.19 -9.06 -0.07
C MET A 346 -14.49 -10.16 -0.85
N THR A 347 -14.01 -11.20 -0.17
CA THR A 347 -13.19 -12.25 -0.77
C THR A 347 -14.02 -13.30 -1.51
N HIS A 348 -15.29 -13.48 -1.17
CA HIS A 348 -16.20 -14.37 -1.87
C HIS A 348 -16.29 -14.05 -3.37
N PHE A 349 -16.41 -12.78 -3.74
CA PHE A 349 -16.49 -12.36 -5.13
C PHE A 349 -15.18 -12.53 -5.92
N TYR A 350 -14.08 -12.75 -5.23
CA TYR A 350 -12.78 -13.07 -5.84
C TYR A 350 -12.50 -14.57 -5.86
N ASN A 351 -13.54 -15.41 -5.70
CA ASN A 351 -13.46 -16.85 -5.68
C ASN A 351 -12.45 -17.37 -4.63
N SER A 352 -12.52 -16.81 -3.42
CA SER A 352 -11.72 -17.30 -2.30
C SER A 352 -12.16 -18.71 -1.94
N LEU A 353 -11.18 -19.61 -1.85
CA LEU A 353 -11.37 -20.98 -1.35
C LEU A 353 -11.13 -21.07 0.16
N ALA A 354 -10.87 -19.95 0.83
CA ALA A 354 -10.70 -19.94 2.27
C ALA A 354 -12.04 -20.20 2.97
N THR A 355 -12.03 -21.17 3.88
CA THR A 355 -13.17 -21.41 4.76
C THR A 355 -13.27 -20.32 5.82
N PRO A 356 -14.47 -20.06 6.40
CA PRO A 356 -14.64 -19.06 7.47
C PRO A 356 -13.70 -19.28 8.66
N GLU A 357 -13.33 -20.54 8.95
CA GLU A 357 -12.41 -20.91 10.03
C GLU A 357 -10.96 -20.45 9.78
N ARG A 358 -10.63 -20.04 8.55
CA ARG A 358 -9.30 -19.59 8.14
C ARG A 358 -9.24 -18.08 7.81
N MET A 359 -10.35 -17.39 7.97
CA MET A 359 -10.48 -15.96 7.75
C MET A 359 -10.42 -15.17 9.06
#